data_56d4d295e47374c1b9a087957714ec86
#
_entry.id   56d4d295e47374c1b9a087957714ec86
#
_cell.length_a   1.000
_cell.length_b   1.000
_cell.length_c   1.000
_cell.angle_alpha   90.00
_cell.angle_beta   90.00
_cell.angle_gamma   90.00
#
_symmetry.space_group_name_H-M   'P 1'
#
loop_
_entity.id
_entity.type
_entity.pdbx_description
1 polymer ?
#
loop_
_entity_poly.entity_id
_entity_poly.type
_entity_poly.pdbx_seq_one_letter_code
_entity_poly.pdbx_strand_id
1 'polypeptide(L)'
;IDGLAVDLMAYVDGGRWELNLYDEIADAMAEAARVVDCPVRWGAAWTVPNIAQWDGDMESAMNDYIDTRRSQNRRPFIDAPHFELMV
;
A
#
# COMPACT_ATOMS: atom_id res chain seq x y z
N ILE A 1 15.73 -6.40 12.59
CA ILE A 1 14.81 -5.36 13.04
C ILE A 1 13.40 -5.77 12.68
N ASP A 2 12.55 -5.72 13.64
CA ASP A 2 11.14 -5.99 13.41
C ASP A 2 10.46 -4.72 12.92
N GLY A 3 9.73 -4.84 11.84
CA GLY A 3 8.91 -3.75 11.35
C GLY A 3 7.70 -3.54 12.23
N LEU A 4 7.10 -2.36 12.15
CA LEU A 4 5.82 -2.05 12.75
C LEU A 4 4.75 -2.13 11.68
N ALA A 5 3.64 -2.79 11.97
CA ALA A 5 2.52 -2.90 11.05
C ALA A 5 1.29 -2.22 11.64
N VAL A 6 0.56 -1.52 10.81
CA VAL A 6 -0.71 -0.90 11.18
C VAL A 6 -1.76 -1.22 10.12
N ASP A 7 -2.98 -1.37 10.55
CA ASP A 7 -4.14 -1.50 9.65
C ASP A 7 -4.99 -0.26 9.80
N LEU A 8 -5.26 0.42 8.69
CA LEU A 8 -6.07 1.61 8.65
C LEU A 8 -7.36 1.33 7.90
N MET A 9 -8.49 1.58 8.52
CA MET A 9 -9.79 1.41 7.88
C MET A 9 -10.36 2.77 7.53
N ALA A 10 -10.86 2.90 6.29
CA ALA A 10 -11.54 4.10 5.87
C ALA A 10 -12.94 4.15 6.47
N TYR A 11 -13.21 5.14 7.31
CA TYR A 11 -14.52 5.33 7.93
C TYR A 11 -15.30 6.43 7.20
N VAL A 12 -16.01 6.00 6.18
CA VAL A 12 -17.02 6.80 5.51
C VAL A 12 -18.30 6.01 5.65
N ASP A 13 -19.28 6.51 6.37
CA ASP A 13 -20.53 5.78 6.65
C ASP A 13 -20.32 4.42 7.32
N GLY A 14 -19.48 4.38 8.38
CA GLY A 14 -19.35 3.18 9.20
C GLY A 14 -18.28 2.20 8.78
N GLY A 15 -17.34 2.63 7.95
CA GLY A 15 -16.23 1.78 7.51
C GLY A 15 -16.50 1.13 6.16
N ARG A 16 -15.63 1.36 5.21
CA ARG A 16 -15.80 0.91 3.83
C ARG A 16 -14.55 0.19 3.35
N TRP A 17 -14.78 -0.85 2.54
CA TRP A 17 -13.72 -1.69 1.99
C TRP A 17 -13.60 -1.48 0.47
N GLU A 18 -13.61 -0.24 0.01
CA GLU A 18 -13.48 0.08 -1.41
C GLU A 18 -12.03 0.41 -1.74
N LEU A 19 -11.46 -0.24 -2.73
CA LEU A 19 -10.05 -0.08 -3.08
C LEU A 19 -9.71 1.36 -3.45
N ASN A 20 -10.61 2.07 -4.12
CA ASN A 20 -10.36 3.47 -4.49
C ASN A 20 -10.25 4.41 -3.29
N LEU A 21 -10.76 4.04 -2.12
CA LEU A 21 -10.56 4.80 -0.89
C LEU A 21 -9.19 4.50 -0.29
N TYR A 22 -8.73 3.26 -0.41
CA TYR A 22 -7.46 2.84 0.17
C TYR A 22 -6.27 3.28 -0.65
N ASP A 23 -6.39 3.42 -1.97
CA ASP A 23 -5.29 3.99 -2.75
C ASP A 23 -5.09 5.47 -2.44
N GLU A 24 -6.14 6.22 -2.12
CA GLU A 24 -6.02 7.60 -1.63
C GLU A 24 -5.32 7.67 -0.27
N ILE A 25 -5.70 6.76 0.64
CA ILE A 25 -5.02 6.65 1.94
C ILE A 25 -3.56 6.29 1.75
N ALA A 26 -3.27 5.36 0.85
CA ALA A 26 -1.91 4.95 0.55
C ALA A 26 -1.09 6.09 -0.09
N ASP A 27 -1.70 6.92 -0.95
CA ASP A 27 -1.03 8.11 -1.48
C ASP A 27 -0.64 9.07 -0.36
N ALA A 28 -1.54 9.31 0.59
CA ALA A 28 -1.24 10.16 1.75
C ALA A 28 -0.14 9.53 2.62
N MET A 29 -0.17 8.22 2.82
CA MET A 29 0.84 7.50 3.59
C MET A 29 2.21 7.58 2.90
N ALA A 30 2.25 7.40 1.58
CA ALA A 30 3.48 7.50 0.80
C ALA A 30 4.08 8.91 0.90
N GLU A 31 3.26 9.95 0.83
CA GLU A 31 3.71 11.33 0.98
C GLU A 31 4.27 11.58 2.40
N ALA A 32 3.57 11.12 3.43
CA ALA A 32 4.04 11.25 4.80
C ALA A 32 5.37 10.49 4.99
N ALA A 33 5.49 9.31 4.40
CA ALA A 33 6.72 8.51 4.47
C ALA A 33 7.91 9.23 3.83
N ARG A 34 7.68 9.94 2.72
CA ARG A 34 8.73 10.77 2.09
C ARG A 34 9.17 11.90 3.00
N VAL A 35 8.21 12.57 3.63
CA VAL A 35 8.50 13.72 4.50
C VAL A 35 9.33 13.31 5.70
N VAL A 36 9.03 12.18 6.33
CA VAL A 36 9.75 11.69 7.51
C VAL A 36 10.88 10.72 7.18
N ASP A 37 11.09 10.43 5.90
CA ASP A 37 12.12 9.50 5.43
C ASP A 37 12.02 8.13 6.11
N CYS A 38 10.82 7.59 6.13
CA CYS A 38 10.55 6.27 6.72
C CYS A 38 10.11 5.29 5.63
N PRO A 39 10.80 4.16 5.44
CA PRO A 39 10.35 3.15 4.48
C PRO A 39 9.03 2.54 4.91
N VAL A 40 8.08 2.46 3.99
CA VAL A 40 6.76 1.89 4.24
C VAL A 40 6.41 0.93 3.11
N ARG A 41 5.88 -0.23 3.46
CA ARG A 41 5.36 -1.21 2.51
C ARG A 41 3.84 -1.27 2.65
N TRP A 42 3.14 -1.36 1.53
CA TRP A 42 1.67 -1.37 1.50
C TRP A 42 1.14 -2.75 1.10
N GLY A 43 0.07 -3.18 1.76
CA GLY A 43 -0.52 -4.51 1.57
C GLY A 43 -1.29 -4.71 0.28
N ALA A 44 -1.40 -3.69 -0.58
CA ALA A 44 -1.97 -3.82 -1.92
C ALA A 44 -0.90 -3.67 -3.02
N ALA A 45 0.36 -3.51 -2.64
CA ALA A 45 1.48 -3.36 -3.57
C ALA A 45 2.72 -4.08 -3.03
N TRP A 46 2.58 -5.38 -2.80
CA TRP A 46 3.63 -6.18 -2.14
C TRP A 46 4.94 -6.27 -2.92
N THR A 47 4.92 -6.00 -4.22
CA THR A 47 6.15 -5.98 -5.04
C THR A 47 6.95 -4.69 -4.88
N VAL A 48 6.37 -3.69 -4.22
CA VAL A 48 7.03 -2.40 -3.98
C VAL A 48 7.57 -2.40 -2.55
N PRO A 49 8.90 -2.53 -2.34
CA PRO A 49 9.44 -2.64 -0.98
C PRO A 49 9.35 -1.36 -0.17
N ASN A 50 9.24 -0.21 -0.83
CA ASN A 50 9.08 1.08 -0.16
C ASN A 50 8.23 2.02 -1.02
N ILE A 51 6.99 2.25 -0.62
CA ILE A 51 6.08 3.10 -1.40
C ILE A 51 6.53 4.56 -1.45
N ALA A 52 7.35 5.00 -0.51
CA ALA A 52 7.91 6.36 -0.52
C ALA A 52 8.83 6.59 -1.73
N GLN A 53 9.39 5.54 -2.29
CA GLN A 53 10.29 5.61 -3.44
C GLN A 53 9.61 5.25 -4.76
N TRP A 54 8.33 4.91 -4.74
CA TRP A 54 7.60 4.58 -5.95
C TRP A 54 7.40 5.84 -6.80
N ASP A 55 7.74 5.74 -8.09
CA ASP A 55 7.60 6.84 -9.04
C ASP A 55 6.21 6.78 -9.68
N GLY A 56 5.24 7.35 -8.99
CA GLY A 56 3.86 7.35 -9.41
C GLY A 56 2.91 7.32 -8.23
N ASP A 57 1.62 7.17 -8.51
CA ASP A 57 0.61 7.07 -7.46
C ASP A 57 0.47 5.62 -6.96
N MET A 58 -0.32 5.45 -5.90
CA MET A 58 -0.50 4.13 -5.29
C MET A 58 -1.40 3.22 -6.12
N GLU A 59 -2.30 3.78 -6.92
CA GLU A 59 -3.07 2.97 -7.87
C GLU A 59 -2.14 2.28 -8.87
N SER A 60 -1.15 3.00 -9.40
CA SER A 60 -0.18 2.39 -10.32
C SER A 60 0.69 1.35 -9.63
N ALA A 61 1.07 1.56 -8.37
CA ALA A 61 1.82 0.59 -7.59
C ALA A 61 1.02 -0.68 -7.36
N MET A 62 -0.26 -0.55 -7.04
CA MET A 62 -1.17 -1.68 -6.87
C MET A 62 -1.33 -2.46 -8.18
N ASN A 63 -1.53 -1.75 -9.29
CA ASN A 63 -1.68 -2.38 -10.60
C ASN A 63 -0.41 -3.12 -11.01
N ASP A 64 0.77 -2.57 -10.72
CA ASP A 64 2.04 -3.25 -10.96
C ASP A 64 2.11 -4.58 -10.20
N TYR A 65 1.71 -4.58 -8.94
CA TYR A 65 1.67 -5.81 -8.14
C TYR A 65 0.68 -6.84 -8.73
N ILE A 66 -0.52 -6.40 -9.09
CA ILE A 66 -1.55 -7.28 -9.66
C ILE A 66 -1.05 -7.89 -10.96
N ASP A 67 -0.49 -7.09 -11.85
CA ASP A 67 0.02 -7.55 -13.15
C ASP A 67 1.18 -8.52 -12.97
N THR A 68 2.08 -8.25 -12.02
CA THR A 68 3.19 -9.14 -11.71
C THR A 68 2.69 -10.50 -11.24
N ARG A 69 1.72 -10.52 -10.33
CA ARG A 69 1.15 -11.79 -9.84
C ARG A 69 0.46 -12.56 -10.95
N ARG A 70 -0.31 -11.88 -11.79
CA ARG A 70 -0.99 -12.51 -12.92
C ARG A 70 -0.01 -13.08 -13.94
N SER A 71 1.08 -12.37 -14.20
CA SER A 71 2.12 -12.86 -15.12
C SER A 71 2.79 -14.13 -14.60
N GLN A 72 2.79 -14.33 -13.28
CA GLN A 72 3.31 -15.52 -12.61
C GLN A 72 2.25 -16.61 -12.45
N ASN A 73 1.07 -16.42 -13.01
CA ASN A 73 -0.10 -17.32 -12.86
C ASN A 73 -0.50 -17.48 -11.40
N ARG A 74 -0.45 -16.40 -10.64
CA ARG A 74 -0.79 -16.36 -9.21
C ARG A 74 -1.90 -15.36 -8.95
N ARG A 75 -2.68 -15.60 -7.91
CA ARG A 75 -3.67 -14.63 -7.44
C ARG A 75 -2.99 -13.52 -6.66
N PRO A 76 -3.36 -12.25 -6.89
CA PRO A 76 -2.92 -11.17 -6.01
C PRO A 76 -3.53 -11.35 -4.62
N PHE A 77 -2.73 -11.11 -3.58
CA PHE A 77 -3.24 -10.99 -2.22
C PHE A 77 -3.27 -9.51 -1.87
N ILE A 78 -4.46 -8.94 -1.70
CA ILE A 78 -4.64 -7.52 -1.46
C ILE A 78 -5.18 -7.31 -0.05
N ASP A 79 -4.38 -6.66 0.78
CA ASP A 79 -4.74 -6.24 2.13
C ASP A 79 -4.54 -4.71 2.21
N ALA A 80 -5.44 -3.98 1.59
CA ALA A 80 -5.31 -2.54 1.37
C ALA A 80 -5.19 -1.70 2.65
N PRO A 81 -5.81 -2.07 3.80
CA PRO A 81 -5.60 -1.33 5.04
C PRO A 81 -4.22 -1.55 5.68
N HIS A 82 -3.47 -2.54 5.23
CA HIS A 82 -2.22 -2.95 5.89
C HIS A 82 -1.03 -2.13 5.41
N PHE A 83 -0.31 -1.53 6.35
CA PHE A 83 0.95 -0.81 6.11
C PHE A 83 2.00 -1.31 7.06
N GLU A 84 3.21 -1.56 6.55
CA GLU A 84 4.36 -1.96 7.35
C GLU A 84 5.41 -0.87 7.33
N LEU A 85 5.78 -0.38 8.51
CA LEU A 85 6.87 0.57 8.66
C LEU A 85 8.16 -0.23 8.88
N MET A 86 9.11 -0.03 7.99
CA MET A 86 10.39 -0.75 8.02
C MET A 86 11.41 0.10 8.78
N VAL A 87 11.38 -0.02 10.10
CA VAL A 87 12.26 0.76 11.00
C VAL A 87 13.38 -0.08 11.57
#